data_d17ef04845055049b10271da44620009
#
_entry.id   d17ef04845055049b10271da44620009
#
_cell.length_a   1.000
_cell.length_b   1.000
_cell.length_c   1.000
_cell.angle_alpha   90.00
_cell.angle_beta   90.00
_cell.angle_gamma   90.00
#
_symmetry.space_group_name_H-M   'P 1'
#
loop_
_entity.id
_entity.type
_entity.pdbx_description
1 polymer ?
#
loop_
_entity_poly.entity_id
_entity_poly.type
_entity_poly.pdbx_seq_one_letter_code
_entity_poly.pdbx_strand_id
1 'polypeptide(L)'
;MNNTLKNFGFKRKSGILMPISSLPSPYGIGSFGTSAYDFVDFLAETGTKCWQVLPLNPTSYGDSPYQSPASMAGNPYFIDLDILHKKWLITKEELTEHINRSDKVDYGWLFNNRYSILRLAHERFVSRGEENSDGYRAYLKKSKDWLPDYSLFMALKVHYNFASWTEWSDEHKDVSTAREARKEFAKECSFWEWVQFEFYVEWQALVMYAHSKGVVIIGDMPIYVAHDSMDVWQSPEQFMLDGDFCPTVVAGCPPDGYSPDGQLWGNPIYNWDLMKNDGFAWWKNRVKYAFDMYDILRIDHFRGFAGYYNIPYGDTTARGGKWDSAPGIELFRSIKETYPKAKIIAEDLGFITDDVRALLEDTGFPGMKLLQFAFFDDESEYLPRNYTENCVAYPGSHDSDCVKTWCKNLSGDELVRFTRECPHKKGQSRGYDLIEFTMQSPANLVVVPMQDYLELTNEEGRMNTPSVAENNWTWRLSVRYRTPKLTERVREMTLLSKRNSK
;
A
#
# COMPACT_ATOMS: atom_id res chain seq x y z
N MET A 1 18.44 27.24 11.37
CA MET A 1 19.24 26.05 11.70
C MET A 1 18.97 24.98 10.65
N ASN A 2 19.94 24.84 9.71
CA ASN A 2 19.79 23.94 8.55
C ASN A 2 19.97 22.46 8.97
N ASN A 3 18.93 21.82 9.44
CA ASN A 3 18.86 20.36 9.60
C ASN A 3 17.84 19.78 8.61
N THR A 4 18.01 20.08 7.35
CA THR A 4 17.36 19.34 6.27
C THR A 4 17.84 17.89 6.34
N LEU A 5 16.93 16.94 6.30
CA LEU A 5 17.19 15.51 6.10
C LEU A 5 17.82 15.30 4.71
N LYS A 6 19.04 15.78 4.52
CA LYS A 6 19.74 15.81 3.23
C LYS A 6 20.21 14.43 2.77
N ASN A 7 19.69 13.32 3.25
CA ASN A 7 19.99 12.03 2.62
C ASN A 7 18.92 11.00 2.98
N PHE A 8 18.07 10.68 2.02
CA PHE A 8 17.22 9.47 2.00
C PHE A 8 18.06 8.18 2.14
N GLY A 9 19.39 8.30 2.12
CA GLY A 9 20.33 7.18 2.31
C GLY A 9 20.50 6.29 1.10
N PHE A 10 19.78 6.54 -0.01
CA PHE A 10 19.97 5.85 -1.26
C PHE A 10 20.73 6.71 -2.26
N LYS A 11 21.73 6.09 -2.89
CA LYS A 11 22.38 6.64 -4.07
C LYS A 11 22.20 5.62 -5.19
N ARG A 12 21.43 5.98 -6.23
CA ARG A 12 21.24 5.16 -7.43
C ARG A 12 20.84 3.72 -7.15
N LYS A 13 19.68 3.52 -6.56
CA LYS A 13 19.08 2.20 -6.36
C LYS A 13 17.99 1.95 -7.42
N SER A 14 17.71 0.67 -7.65
CA SER A 14 16.50 0.22 -8.37
C SER A 14 15.60 -0.60 -7.45
N GLY A 15 14.31 -0.54 -7.73
CA GLY A 15 13.28 -1.33 -7.09
C GLY A 15 12.29 -1.91 -8.11
N ILE A 16 11.53 -2.89 -7.68
CA ILE A 16 10.38 -3.40 -8.43
C ILE A 16 9.14 -3.24 -7.57
N LEU A 17 8.08 -2.67 -8.17
CA LEU A 17 6.74 -2.65 -7.59
C LEU A 17 6.07 -3.99 -7.91
N MET A 18 5.77 -4.76 -6.87
CA MET A 18 5.10 -6.05 -6.96
C MET A 18 4.24 -6.29 -5.72
N PRO A 19 2.91 -6.22 -5.82
CA PRO A 19 2.01 -6.48 -4.70
C PRO A 19 2.10 -7.93 -4.23
N ILE A 20 1.97 -8.15 -2.93
CA ILE A 20 1.91 -9.52 -2.35
C ILE A 20 0.71 -10.29 -2.94
N SER A 21 -0.45 -9.62 -3.06
CA SER A 21 -1.67 -10.22 -3.64
C SER A 21 -1.46 -10.82 -5.03
N SER A 22 -0.53 -10.25 -5.80
CA SER A 22 -0.25 -10.65 -7.17
C SER A 22 0.77 -11.78 -7.31
N LEU A 23 1.45 -12.19 -6.23
CA LEU A 23 2.41 -13.30 -6.28
C LEU A 23 1.72 -14.62 -6.66
N PRO A 24 2.43 -15.54 -7.35
CA PRO A 24 1.88 -16.86 -7.65
C PRO A 24 1.55 -17.66 -6.37
N SER A 25 0.40 -18.29 -6.35
CA SER A 25 -0.04 -19.16 -5.27
C SER A 25 -1.14 -20.09 -5.78
N PRO A 26 -1.25 -21.33 -5.31
CA PRO A 26 -2.37 -22.20 -5.65
C PRO A 26 -3.66 -21.87 -4.89
N TYR A 27 -3.68 -20.84 -4.04
CA TYR A 27 -4.77 -20.54 -3.10
C TYR A 27 -5.53 -19.25 -3.41
N GLY A 28 -5.61 -18.85 -4.68
CA GLY A 28 -6.45 -17.76 -5.16
C GLY A 28 -5.87 -16.34 -5.00
N ILE A 29 -4.83 -16.16 -4.20
CA ILE A 29 -4.13 -14.87 -3.97
C ILE A 29 -2.68 -15.15 -3.58
N GLY A 30 -1.78 -14.20 -3.81
CA GLY A 30 -0.42 -14.29 -3.32
C GLY A 30 -0.32 -14.26 -1.79
N SER A 31 0.72 -14.87 -1.24
CA SER A 31 0.94 -15.04 0.20
C SER A 31 2.41 -14.88 0.56
N PHE A 32 2.73 -14.91 1.85
CA PHE A 32 4.11 -14.87 2.36
C PHE A 32 4.86 -16.21 2.23
N GLY A 33 4.36 -17.09 1.37
CA GLY A 33 4.93 -18.42 1.12
C GLY A 33 6.07 -18.43 0.11
N THR A 34 6.34 -19.61 -0.44
CA THR A 34 7.50 -19.89 -1.30
C THR A 34 7.69 -18.88 -2.42
N SER A 35 6.61 -18.44 -3.09
CA SER A 35 6.71 -17.49 -4.20
C SER A 35 7.21 -16.11 -3.79
N ALA A 36 6.97 -15.69 -2.54
CA ALA A 36 7.50 -14.44 -2.01
C ALA A 36 9.03 -14.53 -1.80
N TYR A 37 9.51 -15.65 -1.27
CA TYR A 37 10.94 -15.93 -1.13
C TYR A 37 11.64 -16.04 -2.50
N ASP A 38 11.01 -16.72 -3.46
CA ASP A 38 11.51 -16.82 -4.84
C ASP A 38 11.60 -15.44 -5.51
N PHE A 39 10.66 -14.53 -5.20
CA PHE A 39 10.70 -13.17 -5.71
C PHE A 39 11.85 -12.36 -5.09
N VAL A 40 12.13 -12.53 -3.80
CA VAL A 40 13.32 -11.93 -3.15
C VAL A 40 14.60 -12.44 -3.81
N ASP A 41 14.69 -13.74 -4.10
CA ASP A 41 15.85 -14.32 -4.82
C ASP A 41 16.00 -13.75 -6.24
N PHE A 42 14.88 -13.51 -6.95
CA PHE A 42 14.90 -12.84 -8.25
C PHE A 42 15.43 -11.40 -8.14
N LEU A 43 15.01 -10.63 -7.15
CA LEU A 43 15.52 -9.28 -6.90
C LEU A 43 17.03 -9.29 -6.62
N ALA A 44 17.48 -10.18 -5.75
CA ALA A 44 18.89 -10.31 -5.43
C ALA A 44 19.73 -10.70 -6.66
N GLU A 45 19.25 -11.65 -7.46
CA GLU A 45 19.91 -12.12 -8.66
C GLU A 45 20.03 -11.03 -9.73
N THR A 46 19.03 -10.20 -9.88
CA THR A 46 19.02 -9.05 -10.82
C THR A 46 19.78 -7.82 -10.31
N GLY A 47 20.25 -7.85 -9.05
CA GLY A 47 20.91 -6.72 -8.40
C GLY A 47 19.94 -5.62 -7.94
N THR A 48 18.63 -5.85 -8.04
CA THR A 48 17.58 -4.95 -7.55
C THR A 48 17.62 -4.85 -6.03
N LYS A 49 17.50 -3.64 -5.46
CA LYS A 49 17.70 -3.38 -4.04
C LYS A 49 16.44 -3.10 -3.25
N CYS A 50 15.35 -2.79 -3.93
CA CYS A 50 14.10 -2.47 -3.26
C CYS A 50 12.94 -3.31 -3.81
N TRP A 51 12.10 -3.77 -2.92
CA TRP A 51 10.80 -4.34 -3.24
C TRP A 51 9.72 -3.40 -2.74
N GLN A 52 9.00 -2.75 -3.64
CA GLN A 52 7.83 -1.95 -3.26
C GLN A 52 6.59 -2.84 -3.29
N VAL A 53 5.87 -2.86 -2.17
CA VAL A 53 4.56 -3.50 -2.04
C VAL A 53 3.45 -2.45 -2.00
N LEU A 54 2.21 -2.84 -2.26
CA LEU A 54 1.02 -2.04 -1.96
C LEU A 54 0.61 -2.23 -0.49
N PRO A 55 -0.35 -1.46 0.05
CA PRO A 55 -0.78 -1.61 1.44
C PRO A 55 -1.10 -3.07 1.78
N LEU A 56 -0.56 -3.55 2.90
CA LEU A 56 -0.74 -4.93 3.37
C LEU A 56 -1.96 -5.10 4.27
N ASN A 57 -2.80 -4.09 4.36
CA ASN A 57 -3.99 -4.05 5.21
C ASN A 57 -5.12 -4.94 4.66
N PRO A 58 -6.06 -5.38 5.50
CA PRO A 58 -7.25 -6.09 5.04
C PRO A 58 -8.01 -5.26 4.00
N THR A 59 -8.55 -5.92 2.99
CA THR A 59 -9.45 -5.28 2.02
C THR A 59 -10.90 -5.34 2.51
N SER A 60 -11.71 -4.36 2.09
CA SER A 60 -13.13 -4.32 2.35
C SER A 60 -13.92 -4.13 1.04
N TYR A 61 -15.00 -3.37 1.05
CA TYR A 61 -15.77 -3.08 -0.14
C TYR A 61 -14.91 -2.48 -1.26
N GLY A 62 -15.05 -2.99 -2.48
CA GLY A 62 -14.27 -2.60 -3.65
C GLY A 62 -12.88 -3.23 -3.75
N ASP A 63 -12.53 -4.16 -2.83
CA ASP A 63 -11.29 -4.95 -2.84
C ASP A 63 -9.99 -4.12 -2.81
N SER A 64 -10.12 -2.79 -2.68
CA SER A 64 -8.99 -1.86 -2.69
C SER A 64 -8.14 -2.00 -1.42
N PRO A 65 -6.82 -2.15 -1.52
CA PRO A 65 -5.94 -2.11 -0.36
C PRO A 65 -5.85 -0.71 0.28
N TYR A 66 -6.37 0.33 -0.40
CA TYR A 66 -6.43 1.71 0.10
C TYR A 66 -7.70 2.00 0.90
N GLN A 67 -8.69 1.09 0.86
CA GLN A 67 -9.92 1.16 1.65
C GLN A 67 -9.93 -0.04 2.61
N SER A 68 -9.35 0.13 3.79
CA SER A 68 -9.18 -0.94 4.76
C SER A 68 -10.06 -0.76 5.98
N PRO A 69 -10.62 -1.84 6.56
CA PRO A 69 -11.32 -1.77 7.85
C PRO A 69 -10.37 -1.54 9.04
N ALA A 70 -9.05 -1.56 8.83
CA ALA A 70 -8.08 -1.25 9.90
C ALA A 70 -6.70 -0.92 9.31
N SER A 71 -6.19 0.28 9.57
CA SER A 71 -4.90 0.75 9.06
C SER A 71 -3.68 0.12 9.74
N MET A 72 -3.84 -0.49 10.90
CA MET A 72 -2.79 -1.17 11.66
C MET A 72 -2.90 -2.69 11.66
N ALA A 73 -3.81 -3.28 10.88
CA ALA A 73 -3.94 -4.72 10.77
C ALA A 73 -3.38 -5.24 9.44
N GLY A 74 -2.89 -6.48 9.45
CA GLY A 74 -2.45 -7.18 8.25
C GLY A 74 -3.58 -7.97 7.60
N ASN A 75 -3.53 -8.12 6.27
CA ASN A 75 -4.52 -8.84 5.50
C ASN A 75 -4.44 -10.36 5.74
N PRO A 76 -5.48 -10.99 6.30
CA PRO A 76 -5.50 -12.43 6.57
C PRO A 76 -5.27 -13.30 5.32
N TYR A 77 -5.56 -12.77 4.14
CA TYR A 77 -5.40 -13.49 2.88
C TYR A 77 -3.93 -13.76 2.53
N PHE A 78 -2.99 -12.99 3.10
CA PHE A 78 -1.55 -13.16 2.86
C PHE A 78 -0.89 -14.24 3.71
N ILE A 79 -1.59 -14.77 4.74
CA ILE A 79 -1.13 -15.94 5.50
C ILE A 79 -1.03 -17.14 4.56
N ASP A 80 0.11 -17.80 4.57
CA ASP A 80 0.39 -18.91 3.66
C ASP A 80 -0.13 -20.24 4.20
N LEU A 81 -0.99 -20.90 3.44
CA LEU A 81 -1.60 -22.17 3.86
C LEU A 81 -0.58 -23.32 3.90
N ASP A 82 0.46 -23.32 3.07
CA ASP A 82 1.52 -24.32 3.14
C ASP A 82 2.35 -24.18 4.43
N ILE A 83 2.53 -22.95 4.92
CA ILE A 83 3.19 -22.69 6.22
C ILE A 83 2.31 -23.23 7.36
N LEU A 84 1.01 -22.97 7.35
CA LEU A 84 0.08 -23.52 8.34
C LEU A 84 0.05 -25.05 8.31
N HIS A 85 0.12 -25.65 7.11
CA HIS A 85 0.23 -27.10 6.97
C HIS A 85 1.55 -27.64 7.56
N LYS A 86 2.69 -27.00 7.30
CA LYS A 86 4.00 -27.38 7.90
C LYS A 86 4.00 -27.25 9.43
N LYS A 87 3.22 -26.33 9.98
CA LYS A 87 2.97 -26.22 11.43
C LYS A 87 1.96 -27.26 11.96
N TRP A 88 1.42 -28.12 11.11
CA TRP A 88 0.39 -29.11 11.44
C TRP A 88 -0.94 -28.47 11.93
N LEU A 89 -1.18 -27.20 11.62
CA LEU A 89 -2.42 -26.52 11.97
C LEU A 89 -3.55 -26.82 10.98
N ILE A 90 -3.22 -27.26 9.76
CA ILE A 90 -4.17 -27.77 8.76
C ILE A 90 -3.65 -29.07 8.15
N THR A 91 -4.56 -29.95 7.74
CA THR A 91 -4.20 -31.22 7.10
C THR A 91 -3.97 -31.04 5.60
N LYS A 92 -3.45 -32.07 4.94
CA LYS A 92 -3.23 -32.05 3.49
C LYS A 92 -4.56 -32.06 2.72
N GLU A 93 -5.55 -32.75 3.25
CA GLU A 93 -6.89 -32.84 2.67
C GLU A 93 -7.56 -31.47 2.70
N GLU A 94 -7.57 -30.80 3.85
CA GLU A 94 -8.09 -29.45 4.01
C GLU A 94 -7.38 -28.43 3.12
N LEU A 95 -6.05 -28.54 3.01
CA LEU A 95 -5.26 -27.70 2.11
C LEU A 95 -5.69 -27.90 0.65
N THR A 96 -5.95 -29.15 0.25
CA THR A 96 -6.35 -29.50 -1.13
C THR A 96 -7.73 -28.95 -1.49
N GLU A 97 -8.66 -28.91 -0.53
CA GLU A 97 -10.00 -28.36 -0.72
C GLU A 97 -9.99 -26.83 -0.94
N HIS A 98 -8.89 -26.16 -0.53
CA HIS A 98 -8.72 -24.70 -0.67
C HIS A 98 -7.88 -24.30 -1.88
N ILE A 99 -7.61 -25.22 -2.80
CA ILE A 99 -6.92 -24.90 -4.05
C ILE A 99 -7.84 -24.08 -4.97
N ASN A 100 -7.37 -22.89 -5.33
CA ASN A 100 -7.96 -22.03 -6.34
C ASN A 100 -6.86 -21.50 -7.26
N ARG A 101 -6.77 -22.03 -8.47
CA ARG A 101 -5.73 -21.69 -9.47
C ARG A 101 -6.21 -20.65 -10.48
N SER A 102 -7.08 -19.74 -10.05
CA SER A 102 -7.52 -18.64 -10.91
C SER A 102 -6.32 -17.78 -11.34
N ASP A 103 -6.36 -17.30 -12.59
CA ASP A 103 -5.36 -16.36 -13.12
C ASP A 103 -5.57 -14.92 -12.59
N LYS A 104 -6.67 -14.68 -11.88
CA LYS A 104 -6.99 -13.42 -11.21
C LYS A 104 -7.34 -13.68 -9.76
N VAL A 105 -7.16 -12.68 -8.90
CA VAL A 105 -7.67 -12.72 -7.53
C VAL A 105 -9.19 -12.62 -7.57
N ASP A 106 -9.86 -13.60 -6.94
CA ASP A 106 -11.30 -13.60 -6.71
C ASP A 106 -11.57 -13.34 -5.22
N TYR A 107 -11.77 -12.07 -4.87
CA TYR A 107 -11.99 -11.66 -3.49
C TYR A 107 -13.29 -12.21 -2.91
N GLY A 108 -14.32 -12.37 -3.73
CA GLY A 108 -15.57 -13.00 -3.30
C GLY A 108 -15.38 -14.46 -2.90
N TRP A 109 -14.60 -15.22 -3.67
CA TRP A 109 -14.22 -16.59 -3.31
C TRP A 109 -13.39 -16.61 -2.02
N LEU A 110 -12.40 -15.70 -1.87
CA LEU A 110 -11.57 -15.61 -0.68
C LEU A 110 -12.40 -15.31 0.56
N PHE A 111 -13.31 -14.35 0.48
CA PHE A 111 -14.21 -14.01 1.59
C PHE A 111 -15.03 -15.21 2.06
N ASN A 112 -15.56 -15.99 1.14
CA ASN A 112 -16.41 -17.14 1.45
C ASN A 112 -15.63 -18.38 1.91
N ASN A 113 -14.34 -18.49 1.61
CA ASN A 113 -13.58 -19.73 1.83
C ASN A 113 -12.38 -19.58 2.76
N ARG A 114 -11.63 -18.47 2.74
CA ARG A 114 -10.37 -18.34 3.46
C ARG A 114 -10.53 -18.39 4.97
N TYR A 115 -11.56 -17.75 5.51
CA TYR A 115 -11.76 -17.70 6.95
C TYR A 115 -12.11 -19.06 7.57
N SER A 116 -12.77 -19.96 6.84
CA SER A 116 -13.10 -21.29 7.35
C SER A 116 -11.85 -22.12 7.69
N ILE A 117 -10.87 -22.15 6.81
CA ILE A 117 -9.61 -22.88 7.04
C ILE A 117 -8.74 -22.21 8.11
N LEU A 118 -8.72 -20.87 8.18
CA LEU A 118 -8.02 -20.15 9.25
C LEU A 118 -8.65 -20.44 10.62
N ARG A 119 -9.97 -20.59 10.71
CA ARG A 119 -10.66 -20.97 11.96
C ARG A 119 -10.28 -22.38 12.40
N LEU A 120 -10.22 -23.35 11.51
CA LEU A 120 -9.75 -24.71 11.81
C LEU A 120 -8.30 -24.69 12.33
N ALA A 121 -7.44 -23.89 11.71
CA ALA A 121 -6.06 -23.74 12.16
C ALA A 121 -5.98 -23.11 13.56
N HIS A 122 -6.76 -22.06 13.82
CA HIS A 122 -6.85 -21.42 15.15
C HIS A 122 -7.37 -22.40 16.23
N GLU A 123 -8.40 -23.18 15.94
CA GLU A 123 -8.93 -24.19 16.90
C GLU A 123 -7.85 -25.20 17.29
N ARG A 124 -7.02 -25.61 16.34
CA ARG A 124 -5.88 -26.53 16.65
C ARG A 124 -4.77 -25.82 17.41
N PHE A 125 -4.46 -24.57 17.09
CA PHE A 125 -3.52 -23.75 17.83
C PHE A 125 -3.91 -23.66 19.32
N VAL A 126 -5.16 -23.34 19.61
CA VAL A 126 -5.71 -23.26 20.98
C VAL A 126 -5.72 -24.64 21.62
N SER A 127 -6.21 -25.68 20.93
CA SER A 127 -6.28 -27.05 21.50
C SER A 127 -4.94 -27.63 21.90
N ARG A 128 -3.83 -27.13 21.33
CA ARG A 128 -2.47 -27.51 21.70
C ARG A 128 -1.86 -26.64 22.78
N GLY A 129 -2.58 -25.63 23.26
CA GLY A 129 -2.07 -24.68 24.25
C GLY A 129 -1.00 -23.74 23.71
N GLU A 130 -0.90 -23.58 22.36
CA GLU A 130 0.12 -22.75 21.72
C GLU A 130 -0.12 -21.24 21.97
N GLU A 131 -1.35 -20.84 22.37
CA GLU A 131 -1.67 -19.50 22.88
C GLU A 131 -0.87 -19.15 24.15
N ASN A 132 -0.29 -20.14 24.80
CA ASN A 132 0.57 -19.95 25.97
C ASN A 132 2.05 -19.81 25.61
N SER A 133 2.41 -19.90 24.34
CA SER A 133 3.81 -19.75 23.89
C SER A 133 4.36 -18.34 24.16
N ASP A 134 5.66 -18.27 24.45
CA ASP A 134 6.32 -16.98 24.72
C ASP A 134 6.24 -16.06 23.50
N GLY A 135 6.30 -16.58 22.28
CA GLY A 135 6.19 -15.82 21.04
C GLY A 135 4.84 -15.14 20.88
N TYR A 136 3.75 -15.89 21.10
CA TYR A 136 2.40 -15.34 21.02
C TYR A 136 2.16 -14.28 22.11
N ARG A 137 2.52 -14.57 23.36
CA ARG A 137 2.41 -13.61 24.47
C ARG A 137 3.21 -12.33 24.25
N ALA A 138 4.44 -12.47 23.69
CA ALA A 138 5.27 -11.31 23.36
C ALA A 138 4.62 -10.46 22.28
N TYR A 139 3.99 -11.08 21.26
CA TYR A 139 3.24 -10.39 20.22
C TYR A 139 2.03 -9.64 20.78
N LEU A 140 1.20 -10.28 21.60
CA LEU A 140 0.05 -9.62 22.26
C LEU A 140 0.50 -8.41 23.08
N LYS A 141 1.59 -8.55 23.85
CA LYS A 141 2.16 -7.44 24.62
C LYS A 141 2.68 -6.30 23.73
N LYS A 142 3.34 -6.62 22.61
CA LYS A 142 3.82 -5.64 21.64
C LYS A 142 2.66 -4.87 21.00
N SER A 143 1.57 -5.55 20.71
CA SER A 143 0.41 -5.03 19.95
C SER A 143 -0.74 -4.54 20.85
N LYS A 144 -0.52 -4.40 22.15
CA LYS A 144 -1.55 -4.08 23.16
C LYS A 144 -2.30 -2.77 22.92
N ASP A 145 -1.71 -1.84 22.17
CA ASP A 145 -2.25 -0.49 21.98
C ASP A 145 -3.30 -0.43 20.86
N TRP A 146 -3.40 -1.47 20.01
CA TRP A 146 -4.34 -1.50 18.89
C TRP A 146 -5.07 -2.85 18.73
N LEU A 147 -4.38 -3.97 18.96
CA LEU A 147 -4.86 -5.32 18.66
C LEU A 147 -6.12 -5.71 19.46
N PRO A 148 -6.27 -5.34 20.75
CA PRO A 148 -7.49 -5.62 21.49
C PRO A 148 -8.73 -4.96 20.86
N ASP A 149 -8.63 -3.71 20.43
CA ASP A 149 -9.75 -3.00 19.80
C ASP A 149 -10.01 -3.52 18.38
N TYR A 150 -8.96 -3.83 17.62
CA TYR A 150 -9.11 -4.47 16.32
C TYR A 150 -9.85 -5.82 16.41
N SER A 151 -9.43 -6.68 17.33
CA SER A 151 -10.05 -8.00 17.47
C SER A 151 -11.50 -7.90 17.92
N LEU A 152 -11.84 -6.93 18.78
CA LEU A 152 -13.21 -6.65 19.18
C LEU A 152 -14.03 -6.07 18.03
N PHE A 153 -13.50 -5.08 17.29
CA PHE A 153 -14.15 -4.52 16.11
C PHE A 153 -14.49 -5.61 15.09
N MET A 154 -13.54 -6.49 14.78
CA MET A 154 -13.78 -7.60 13.85
C MET A 154 -14.75 -8.63 14.39
N ALA A 155 -14.77 -8.89 15.70
CA ALA A 155 -15.76 -9.77 16.32
C ALA A 155 -17.17 -9.17 16.22
N LEU A 156 -17.31 -7.88 16.41
CA LEU A 156 -18.57 -7.15 16.22
C LEU A 156 -18.97 -7.11 14.73
N LYS A 157 -18.03 -6.91 13.80
CA LYS A 157 -18.30 -7.02 12.36
C LYS A 157 -18.93 -8.38 12.01
N VAL A 158 -18.39 -9.47 12.56
CA VAL A 158 -18.95 -10.82 12.37
C VAL A 158 -20.34 -10.93 13.01
N HIS A 159 -20.51 -10.43 14.23
CA HIS A 159 -21.79 -10.44 14.94
C HIS A 159 -22.91 -9.72 14.18
N TYR A 160 -22.58 -8.59 13.56
CA TYR A 160 -23.50 -7.77 12.75
C TYR A 160 -23.45 -8.09 11.24
N ASN A 161 -23.00 -9.30 10.85
CA ASN A 161 -22.91 -9.73 9.46
C ASN A 161 -22.20 -8.72 8.55
N PHE A 162 -21.12 -8.13 9.02
CA PHE A 162 -20.30 -7.11 8.33
C PHE A 162 -21.03 -5.80 8.00
N ALA A 163 -22.16 -5.50 8.64
CA ALA A 163 -22.79 -4.18 8.58
C ALA A 163 -21.81 -3.07 9.04
N SER A 164 -22.05 -1.83 8.57
CA SER A 164 -21.26 -0.67 9.03
C SER A 164 -21.34 -0.53 10.55
N TRP A 165 -20.24 -0.13 11.20
CA TRP A 165 -20.24 0.07 12.64
C TRP A 165 -21.24 1.16 13.08
N THR A 166 -21.60 2.08 12.21
CA THR A 166 -22.63 3.10 12.46
C THR A 166 -24.05 2.55 12.51
N GLU A 167 -24.25 1.31 12.06
CA GLU A 167 -25.53 0.59 12.12
C GLU A 167 -25.64 -0.36 13.32
N TRP A 168 -24.58 -0.49 14.14
CA TRP A 168 -24.60 -1.34 15.32
C TRP A 168 -25.52 -0.78 16.42
N SER A 169 -25.74 -1.52 17.49
CA SER A 169 -26.43 -0.98 18.69
C SER A 169 -25.61 0.15 19.32
N ASP A 170 -26.27 1.05 20.03
CA ASP A 170 -25.59 2.18 20.68
C ASP A 170 -24.53 1.72 21.67
N GLU A 171 -24.74 0.57 22.32
CA GLU A 171 -23.76 -0.08 23.20
C GLU A 171 -22.46 -0.47 22.49
N HIS A 172 -22.53 -0.86 21.21
CA HIS A 172 -21.37 -1.30 20.43
C HIS A 172 -20.79 -0.21 19.53
N LYS A 173 -21.55 0.88 19.27
CA LYS A 173 -21.02 2.06 18.57
C LYS A 173 -20.02 2.81 19.45
N ASP A 174 -20.29 2.93 20.74
CA ASP A 174 -19.36 3.54 21.67
C ASP A 174 -18.28 2.53 22.08
N VAL A 175 -17.02 2.87 21.79
CA VAL A 175 -15.89 1.97 22.03
C VAL A 175 -15.68 1.63 23.50
N SER A 176 -16.04 2.53 24.43
CA SER A 176 -15.85 2.28 25.88
C SER A 176 -16.82 1.24 26.40
N THR A 177 -18.08 1.33 26.02
CA THR A 177 -19.10 0.31 26.33
C THR A 177 -18.86 -1.00 25.59
N ALA A 178 -18.47 -0.95 24.32
CA ALA A 178 -18.12 -2.14 23.55
C ALA A 178 -16.96 -2.94 24.18
N ARG A 179 -15.96 -2.25 24.76
CA ARG A 179 -14.86 -2.91 25.47
C ARG A 179 -15.33 -3.71 26.69
N GLU A 180 -16.40 -3.29 27.36
CA GLU A 180 -17.00 -4.06 28.47
C GLU A 180 -17.61 -5.38 28.00
N ALA A 181 -18.22 -5.39 26.80
CA ALA A 181 -18.78 -6.57 26.17
C ALA A 181 -17.73 -7.57 25.63
N ARG A 182 -16.42 -7.21 25.60
CA ARG A 182 -15.36 -8.05 25.02
C ARG A 182 -15.36 -9.50 25.50
N LYS A 183 -15.75 -9.76 26.74
CA LYS A 183 -15.79 -11.12 27.30
C LYS A 183 -16.81 -12.02 26.59
N GLU A 184 -17.90 -11.44 26.10
CA GLU A 184 -18.93 -12.15 25.35
C GLU A 184 -18.41 -12.61 23.99
N PHE A 185 -17.48 -11.84 23.41
CA PHE A 185 -16.84 -12.10 22.12
C PHE A 185 -15.46 -12.75 22.23
N ALA A 186 -15.07 -13.24 23.40
CA ALA A 186 -13.69 -13.67 23.68
C ALA A 186 -13.14 -14.70 22.68
N LYS A 187 -13.96 -15.66 22.23
CA LYS A 187 -13.56 -16.68 21.25
C LYS A 187 -13.27 -16.05 19.91
N GLU A 188 -14.11 -15.14 19.46
CA GLU A 188 -13.95 -14.45 18.18
C GLU A 188 -12.75 -13.47 18.22
N CYS A 189 -12.59 -12.73 19.30
CA CYS A 189 -11.41 -11.88 19.52
C CYS A 189 -10.11 -12.69 19.48
N SER A 190 -10.07 -13.86 20.14
CA SER A 190 -8.91 -14.76 20.13
C SER A 190 -8.55 -15.21 18.69
N PHE A 191 -9.56 -15.48 17.85
CA PHE A 191 -9.32 -15.81 16.45
C PHE A 191 -8.64 -14.65 15.69
N TRP A 192 -9.16 -13.43 15.81
CA TRP A 192 -8.60 -12.27 15.13
C TRP A 192 -7.22 -11.87 15.66
N GLU A 193 -6.96 -12.05 16.95
CA GLU A 193 -5.61 -11.85 17.54
C GLU A 193 -4.61 -12.86 16.98
N TRP A 194 -5.00 -14.13 16.86
CA TRP A 194 -4.16 -15.18 16.30
C TRP A 194 -3.89 -14.96 14.81
N VAL A 195 -4.89 -14.56 14.04
CA VAL A 195 -4.72 -14.21 12.61
C VAL A 195 -3.65 -13.11 12.43
N GLN A 196 -3.69 -12.08 13.26
CA GLN A 196 -2.69 -11.01 13.20
C GLN A 196 -1.30 -11.48 13.66
N PHE A 197 -1.23 -12.40 14.60
CA PHE A 197 0.02 -13.03 15.00
C PHE A 197 0.66 -13.84 13.85
N GLU A 198 -0.11 -14.70 13.18
CA GLU A 198 0.39 -15.49 12.05
C GLU A 198 0.85 -14.58 10.91
N PHE A 199 0.05 -13.59 10.54
CA PHE A 199 0.44 -12.58 9.56
C PHE A 199 1.78 -11.92 9.94
N TYR A 200 1.92 -11.46 11.18
CA TYR A 200 3.11 -10.78 11.64
C TYR A 200 4.34 -11.68 11.59
N VAL A 201 4.24 -12.91 12.06
CA VAL A 201 5.36 -13.86 12.09
C VAL A 201 5.84 -14.20 10.67
N GLU A 202 4.92 -14.46 9.75
CA GLU A 202 5.27 -14.78 8.37
C GLU A 202 5.87 -13.58 7.63
N TRP A 203 5.28 -12.40 7.81
CA TRP A 203 5.81 -11.16 7.23
C TRP A 203 7.21 -10.84 7.74
N GLN A 204 7.43 -10.87 9.05
CA GLN A 204 8.75 -10.58 9.63
C GLN A 204 9.81 -11.60 9.16
N ALA A 205 9.45 -12.87 9.01
CA ALA A 205 10.36 -13.87 8.45
C ALA A 205 10.75 -13.55 7.00
N LEU A 206 9.79 -13.11 6.18
CA LEU A 206 10.05 -12.69 4.80
C LEU A 206 10.92 -11.43 4.74
N VAL A 207 10.65 -10.42 5.58
CA VAL A 207 11.46 -9.19 5.66
C VAL A 207 12.90 -9.52 6.07
N MET A 208 13.10 -10.36 7.09
CA MET A 208 14.45 -10.81 7.49
C MET A 208 15.16 -11.53 6.35
N TYR A 209 14.45 -12.36 5.59
CA TYR A 209 15.01 -13.01 4.42
C TYR A 209 15.43 -12.01 3.34
N ALA A 210 14.56 -11.02 3.03
CA ALA A 210 14.88 -9.96 2.08
C ALA A 210 16.14 -9.19 2.51
N HIS A 211 16.24 -8.83 3.80
CA HIS A 211 17.43 -8.17 4.37
C HIS A 211 18.69 -9.03 4.21
N SER A 212 18.60 -10.35 4.43
CA SER A 212 19.73 -11.28 4.24
C SER A 212 20.26 -11.31 2.80
N LYS A 213 19.39 -10.97 1.83
CA LYS A 213 19.72 -10.86 0.40
C LYS A 213 20.08 -9.43 -0.01
N GLY A 214 20.09 -8.48 0.90
CA GLY A 214 20.39 -7.06 0.64
C GLY A 214 19.26 -6.31 -0.09
N VAL A 215 18.03 -6.77 0.08
CA VAL A 215 16.80 -6.15 -0.43
C VAL A 215 16.06 -5.50 0.73
N VAL A 216 15.60 -4.25 0.53
CA VAL A 216 14.77 -3.52 1.49
C VAL A 216 13.33 -3.41 0.99
N ILE A 217 12.38 -3.30 1.92
CA ILE A 217 10.97 -3.23 1.63
C ILE A 217 10.48 -1.79 1.66
N ILE A 218 9.80 -1.38 0.60
CA ILE A 218 9.06 -0.11 0.53
C ILE A 218 7.58 -0.45 0.72
N GLY A 219 7.01 0.00 1.82
CA GLY A 219 5.58 -0.09 2.09
C GLY A 219 4.83 1.11 1.55
N ASP A 220 3.50 1.02 1.61
CA ASP A 220 2.59 2.05 1.13
C ASP A 220 1.52 2.33 2.19
N MET A 221 1.21 3.59 2.41
CA MET A 221 0.24 4.03 3.42
C MET A 221 -0.69 5.08 2.81
N PRO A 222 -1.99 4.78 2.67
CA PRO A 222 -2.99 5.77 2.27
C PRO A 222 -3.03 6.93 3.28
N ILE A 223 -3.20 8.16 2.80
CA ILE A 223 -3.39 9.29 3.73
C ILE A 223 -4.63 9.08 4.59
N TYR A 224 -5.76 8.74 3.99
CA TYR A 224 -7.03 8.58 4.70
C TYR A 224 -7.27 7.13 5.13
N VAL A 225 -8.27 6.97 6.01
CA VAL A 225 -8.82 5.68 6.44
C VAL A 225 -10.29 5.58 6.04
N ALA A 226 -10.81 4.36 5.91
CA ALA A 226 -12.21 4.16 5.61
C ALA A 226 -13.10 4.60 6.78
N HIS A 227 -14.28 5.15 6.51
CA HIS A 227 -15.24 5.48 7.55
C HIS A 227 -15.69 4.23 8.32
N ASP A 228 -15.98 3.15 7.62
CA ASP A 228 -16.27 1.86 8.22
C ASP A 228 -14.97 1.11 8.57
N SER A 229 -14.27 1.62 9.58
CA SER A 229 -12.99 1.06 10.04
C SER A 229 -12.85 1.13 11.57
N MET A 230 -11.99 0.26 12.09
CA MET A 230 -11.56 0.29 13.49
C MET A 230 -10.93 1.64 13.85
N ASP A 231 -10.22 2.26 12.90
CA ASP A 231 -9.54 3.54 13.11
C ASP A 231 -10.52 4.65 13.49
N VAL A 232 -11.66 4.74 12.79
CA VAL A 232 -12.71 5.73 13.07
C VAL A 232 -13.55 5.33 14.27
N TRP A 233 -13.93 4.05 14.39
CA TRP A 233 -14.70 3.54 15.54
C TRP A 233 -13.95 3.71 16.87
N GLN A 234 -12.65 3.46 16.90
CA GLN A 234 -11.81 3.57 18.10
C GLN A 234 -11.61 5.02 18.56
N SER A 235 -11.57 5.95 17.64
CA SER A 235 -11.20 7.36 17.90
C SER A 235 -12.00 8.32 17.03
N PRO A 236 -13.35 8.31 17.11
CA PRO A 236 -14.21 9.10 16.23
C PRO A 236 -13.96 10.61 16.35
N GLU A 237 -13.50 11.09 17.51
CA GLU A 237 -13.17 12.50 17.76
C GLU A 237 -11.98 12.99 16.90
N GLN A 238 -11.15 12.09 16.39
CA GLN A 238 -10.04 12.43 15.50
C GLN A 238 -10.49 12.78 14.06
N PHE A 239 -11.78 12.64 13.78
CA PHE A 239 -12.37 12.86 12.45
C PHE A 239 -13.51 13.86 12.52
N MET A 240 -13.81 14.50 11.38
CA MET A 240 -14.91 15.46 11.25
C MET A 240 -16.24 14.73 11.08
N LEU A 241 -16.80 14.25 12.18
CA LEU A 241 -18.08 13.55 12.25
C LEU A 241 -19.13 14.42 12.97
N ASP A 242 -20.40 14.13 12.70
CA ASP A 242 -21.54 14.68 13.45
C ASP A 242 -21.89 13.82 14.70
N GLY A 243 -22.99 14.16 15.37
CA GLY A 243 -23.44 13.46 16.57
C GLY A 243 -23.92 12.01 16.33
N ASP A 244 -24.22 11.66 15.10
CA ASP A 244 -24.63 10.32 14.66
C ASP A 244 -23.46 9.54 14.03
N PHE A 245 -22.23 10.03 14.20
CA PHE A 245 -21.00 9.47 13.64
C PHE A 245 -20.93 9.51 12.11
N CYS A 246 -21.79 10.28 11.42
CA CYS A 246 -21.69 10.47 9.99
C CYS A 246 -20.62 11.52 9.66
N PRO A 247 -19.82 11.35 8.59
CA PRO A 247 -18.91 12.42 8.16
C PRO A 247 -19.67 13.71 7.85
N THR A 248 -19.16 14.85 8.27
CA THR A 248 -19.69 16.16 7.84
C THR A 248 -19.17 16.51 6.46
N VAL A 249 -17.95 16.13 6.18
CA VAL A 249 -17.26 16.25 4.89
C VAL A 249 -16.41 15.01 4.63
N VAL A 250 -16.16 14.72 3.37
CA VAL A 250 -15.34 13.57 2.94
C VAL A 250 -14.23 13.99 1.98
N ALA A 251 -13.20 13.17 1.90
CA ALA A 251 -12.05 13.39 1.05
C ALA A 251 -12.35 13.09 -0.43
N GLY A 252 -11.61 13.75 -1.30
CA GLY A 252 -11.60 13.50 -2.73
C GLY A 252 -10.59 14.38 -3.47
N CYS A 253 -10.74 14.46 -4.77
CA CYS A 253 -9.99 15.36 -5.64
C CYS A 253 -10.94 16.18 -6.51
N PRO A 254 -10.56 17.44 -6.84
CA PRO A 254 -11.37 18.27 -7.73
C PRO A 254 -11.47 17.67 -9.14
N PRO A 255 -12.44 18.12 -9.93
CA PRO A 255 -12.46 17.86 -11.38
C PRO A 255 -11.16 18.23 -12.07
N ASP A 256 -10.70 17.37 -12.96
CA ASP A 256 -9.50 17.55 -13.77
C ASP A 256 -9.69 17.02 -15.20
N GLY A 257 -8.60 16.97 -15.98
CA GLY A 257 -8.63 16.45 -17.36
C GLY A 257 -8.91 14.95 -17.48
N TYR A 258 -8.74 14.20 -16.40
CA TYR A 258 -8.95 12.75 -16.34
C TYR A 258 -10.31 12.38 -15.74
N SER A 259 -10.83 13.21 -14.83
CA SER A 259 -12.12 13.02 -14.17
C SER A 259 -12.94 14.31 -14.16
N PRO A 260 -13.89 14.48 -15.11
CA PRO A 260 -14.72 15.71 -15.19
C PRO A 260 -15.59 15.97 -13.97
N ASP A 261 -15.89 14.92 -13.17
CA ASP A 261 -16.65 15.02 -11.93
C ASP A 261 -15.77 15.05 -10.68
N GLY A 262 -14.44 14.97 -10.86
CA GLY A 262 -13.47 14.75 -9.80
C GLY A 262 -13.55 13.34 -9.25
N GLN A 263 -12.88 13.11 -8.12
CA GLN A 263 -12.91 11.82 -7.43
C GLN A 263 -13.51 12.02 -6.04
N LEU A 264 -14.56 11.27 -5.75
CA LEU A 264 -15.21 11.20 -4.43
C LEU A 264 -14.74 9.91 -3.74
N TRP A 265 -13.86 10.02 -2.74
CA TRP A 265 -13.28 8.84 -2.07
C TRP A 265 -14.11 8.38 -0.88
N GLY A 266 -14.89 9.29 -0.26
CA GLY A 266 -15.79 8.93 0.84
C GLY A 266 -15.11 8.76 2.20
N ASN A 267 -13.81 8.94 2.31
CA ASN A 267 -13.06 8.86 3.57
C ASN A 267 -13.35 10.10 4.43
N PRO A 268 -13.55 9.98 5.75
CA PRO A 268 -13.73 11.12 6.63
C PRO A 268 -12.46 11.97 6.71
N ILE A 269 -12.62 13.28 6.82
CA ILE A 269 -11.51 14.22 7.00
C ILE A 269 -11.09 14.20 8.48
N TYR A 270 -9.79 14.39 8.73
CA TYR A 270 -9.21 14.49 10.06
C TYR A 270 -9.62 15.78 10.77
N ASN A 271 -9.84 15.71 12.08
CA ASN A 271 -9.95 16.84 12.98
C ASN A 271 -8.54 17.38 13.30
N TRP A 272 -7.98 18.13 12.37
CA TRP A 272 -6.60 18.61 12.47
C TRP A 272 -6.32 19.47 13.70
N ASP A 273 -7.32 20.24 14.17
CA ASP A 273 -7.17 21.07 15.37
C ASP A 273 -6.99 20.19 16.63
N LEU A 274 -7.79 19.13 16.76
CA LEU A 274 -7.63 18.18 17.86
C LEU A 274 -6.30 17.44 17.77
N MET A 275 -5.94 16.93 16.61
CA MET A 275 -4.68 16.22 16.39
C MET A 275 -3.46 17.10 16.67
N LYS A 276 -3.52 18.37 16.34
CA LYS A 276 -2.45 19.33 16.67
C LYS A 276 -2.33 19.53 18.18
N ASN A 277 -3.45 19.65 18.88
CA ASN A 277 -3.48 19.86 20.33
C ASN A 277 -2.97 18.66 21.12
N ASP A 278 -3.15 17.42 20.62
CA ASP A 278 -2.61 16.19 21.24
C ASP A 278 -1.19 15.85 20.77
N GLY A 279 -0.58 16.71 19.95
CA GLY A 279 0.77 16.53 19.41
C GLY A 279 0.85 15.43 18.35
N PHE A 280 -0.25 15.22 17.61
CA PHE A 280 -0.39 14.23 16.53
C PHE A 280 -0.18 12.77 17.00
N ALA A 281 -0.68 12.42 18.16
CA ALA A 281 -0.50 11.12 18.79
C ALA A 281 -1.01 9.98 17.90
N TRP A 282 -2.18 10.14 17.28
CA TRP A 282 -2.76 9.17 16.36
C TRP A 282 -1.85 8.90 15.15
N TRP A 283 -1.35 9.95 14.50
CA TRP A 283 -0.44 9.84 13.36
C TRP A 283 0.91 9.20 13.73
N LYS A 284 1.45 9.54 14.90
CA LYS A 284 2.69 8.93 15.40
C LYS A 284 2.54 7.42 15.60
N ASN A 285 1.41 6.97 16.12
CA ASN A 285 1.13 5.55 16.30
C ASN A 285 1.01 4.82 14.95
N ARG A 286 0.32 5.42 13.98
CA ARG A 286 0.17 4.88 12.64
C ARG A 286 1.52 4.76 11.91
N VAL A 287 2.32 5.81 11.96
CA VAL A 287 3.68 5.83 11.37
C VAL A 287 4.61 4.85 12.09
N LYS A 288 4.54 4.73 13.41
CA LYS A 288 5.29 3.72 14.17
C LYS A 288 4.97 2.30 13.68
N TYR A 289 3.69 1.98 13.56
CA TYR A 289 3.27 0.68 13.04
C TYR A 289 3.83 0.43 11.63
N ALA A 290 3.75 1.41 10.75
CA ALA A 290 4.28 1.30 9.39
C ALA A 290 5.80 1.03 9.39
N PHE A 291 6.59 1.66 10.27
CA PHE A 291 8.03 1.38 10.39
C PHE A 291 8.37 0.08 11.12
N ASP A 292 7.44 -0.50 11.86
CA ASP A 292 7.56 -1.89 12.34
C ASP A 292 7.37 -2.91 11.20
N MET A 293 6.74 -2.49 10.11
CA MET A 293 6.42 -3.34 8.95
C MET A 293 7.37 -3.14 7.77
N TYR A 294 7.90 -1.93 7.55
CA TYR A 294 8.61 -1.53 6.34
C TYR A 294 9.91 -0.77 6.65
N ASP A 295 10.88 -0.84 5.74
CA ASP A 295 12.14 -0.08 5.84
C ASP A 295 11.96 1.38 5.37
N ILE A 296 11.06 1.57 4.41
CA ILE A 296 10.74 2.85 3.78
C ILE A 296 9.22 2.90 3.63
N LEU A 297 8.65 4.06 3.88
CA LEU A 297 7.21 4.29 3.77
C LEU A 297 6.91 5.25 2.63
N ARG A 298 6.19 4.80 1.60
CA ARG A 298 5.51 5.70 0.68
C ARG A 298 4.23 6.19 1.34
N ILE A 299 4.04 7.49 1.39
CA ILE A 299 2.78 8.09 1.81
C ILE A 299 2.04 8.53 0.56
N ASP A 300 0.87 7.92 0.37
CA ASP A 300 -0.04 8.18 -0.72
C ASP A 300 -0.74 9.52 -0.55
N HIS A 301 -1.01 10.22 -1.65
CA HIS A 301 -1.65 11.53 -1.69
C HIS A 301 -1.03 12.56 -0.73
N PHE A 302 0.29 12.69 -0.74
CA PHE A 302 1.04 13.54 0.20
C PHE A 302 0.61 15.02 0.17
N ARG A 303 0.12 15.51 -0.97
CA ARG A 303 -0.40 16.87 -1.07
C ARG A 303 -1.53 17.16 -0.06
N GLY A 304 -2.30 16.13 0.36
CA GLY A 304 -3.37 16.26 1.36
C GLY A 304 -2.90 16.78 2.72
N PHE A 305 -1.59 16.73 3.00
CA PHE A 305 -0.98 17.30 4.20
C PHE A 305 -0.62 18.78 4.08
N ALA A 306 -0.54 19.33 2.88
CA ALA A 306 -0.46 20.78 2.67
C ALA A 306 -1.87 21.39 2.60
N GLY A 307 -2.75 20.75 1.83
CA GLY A 307 -4.16 21.13 1.74
C GLY A 307 -4.98 19.94 1.25
N TYR A 308 -6.13 19.74 1.86
CA TYR A 308 -7.05 18.66 1.54
C TYR A 308 -8.30 19.20 0.84
N TYR A 309 -8.81 18.40 -0.11
CA TYR A 309 -10.04 18.72 -0.81
C TYR A 309 -11.21 18.05 -0.10
N ASN A 310 -12.06 18.83 0.53
CA ASN A 310 -13.23 18.33 1.26
C ASN A 310 -14.50 18.55 0.44
N ILE A 311 -15.36 17.53 0.46
CA ILE A 311 -16.62 17.47 -0.27
C ILE A 311 -17.72 17.30 0.77
N PRO A 312 -18.85 18.05 0.71
CA PRO A 312 -19.97 17.83 1.61
C PRO A 312 -20.44 16.38 1.59
N TYR A 313 -20.64 15.79 2.76
CA TYR A 313 -21.15 14.42 2.85
C TYR A 313 -22.56 14.33 2.21
N GLY A 314 -22.77 13.32 1.39
CA GLY A 314 -24.02 13.13 0.63
C GLY A 314 -23.97 13.65 -0.81
N ASP A 315 -22.94 14.42 -1.18
CA ASP A 315 -22.72 14.77 -2.59
C ASP A 315 -22.39 13.52 -3.41
N THR A 316 -22.81 13.49 -4.67
CA THR A 316 -22.59 12.37 -5.60
C THR A 316 -21.39 12.59 -6.52
N THR A 317 -20.81 13.78 -6.51
CA THR A 317 -19.61 14.15 -7.29
C THR A 317 -18.70 15.04 -6.46
N ALA A 318 -17.45 15.21 -6.87
CA ALA A 318 -16.51 16.07 -6.18
C ALA A 318 -16.62 17.56 -6.59
N ARG A 319 -17.57 17.95 -7.45
CA ARG A 319 -17.69 19.32 -7.98
C ARG A 319 -17.99 20.38 -6.93
N GLY A 320 -18.68 20.00 -5.84
CA GLY A 320 -19.07 20.90 -4.72
C GLY A 320 -17.98 21.09 -3.67
N GLY A 321 -16.83 20.42 -3.82
CA GLY A 321 -15.77 20.46 -2.84
C GLY A 321 -14.97 21.76 -2.83
N LYS A 322 -14.17 21.92 -1.77
CA LYS A 322 -13.27 23.07 -1.58
C LYS A 322 -11.95 22.62 -0.96
N TRP A 323 -10.92 23.44 -1.15
CA TRP A 323 -9.63 23.26 -0.50
C TRP A 323 -9.60 23.91 0.87
N ASP A 324 -9.12 23.16 1.86
CA ASP A 324 -8.77 23.66 3.19
C ASP A 324 -7.31 23.29 3.49
N SER A 325 -6.64 24.10 4.34
CA SER A 325 -5.23 23.88 4.71
C SER A 325 -5.08 22.78 5.76
N ALA A 326 -3.98 22.01 5.69
CA ALA A 326 -3.63 21.03 6.69
C ALA A 326 -2.31 21.38 7.39
N PRO A 327 -2.08 20.95 8.66
CA PRO A 327 -0.88 21.26 9.43
C PRO A 327 0.28 20.28 9.13
N GLY A 328 0.55 20.01 7.84
CA GLY A 328 1.53 18.98 7.43
C GLY A 328 2.95 19.28 7.89
N ILE A 329 3.37 20.55 7.88
CA ILE A 329 4.70 20.95 8.35
C ILE A 329 4.88 20.60 9.84
N GLU A 330 3.90 20.95 10.67
CA GLU A 330 3.92 20.68 12.11
C GLU A 330 3.86 19.16 12.37
N LEU A 331 3.01 18.45 11.64
CA LEU A 331 2.90 16.99 11.73
C LEU A 331 4.23 16.30 11.42
N PHE A 332 4.84 16.59 10.28
CA PHE A 332 6.07 15.89 9.88
C PHE A 332 7.29 16.31 10.70
N ARG A 333 7.33 17.53 11.23
CA ARG A 333 8.33 17.91 12.24
C ARG A 333 8.18 17.07 13.51
N SER A 334 6.95 16.90 14.01
CA SER A 334 6.65 16.09 15.18
C SER A 334 6.96 14.59 14.96
N ILE A 335 6.68 14.07 13.76
CA ILE A 335 7.05 12.70 13.36
C ILE A 335 8.58 12.56 13.34
N LYS A 336 9.30 13.51 12.75
CA LYS A 336 10.75 13.50 12.63
C LYS A 336 11.46 13.58 13.99
N GLU A 337 10.93 14.37 14.91
CA GLU A 337 11.45 14.45 16.29
C GLU A 337 11.29 13.10 17.01
N THR A 338 10.15 12.44 16.80
CA THR A 338 9.86 11.14 17.42
C THR A 338 10.61 9.98 16.74
N TYR A 339 10.72 10.01 15.42
CA TYR A 339 11.30 8.96 14.57
C TYR A 339 12.39 9.54 13.65
N PRO A 340 13.56 9.95 14.17
CA PRO A 340 14.57 10.67 13.38
C PRO A 340 15.20 9.84 12.25
N LYS A 341 15.00 8.53 12.25
CA LYS A 341 15.48 7.60 11.20
C LYS A 341 14.41 7.24 10.17
N ALA A 342 13.20 7.78 10.29
CA ALA A 342 12.10 7.53 9.37
C ALA A 342 12.50 7.88 7.93
N LYS A 343 12.27 6.96 7.01
CA LYS A 343 12.47 7.14 5.57
C LYS A 343 11.11 7.17 4.89
N ILE A 344 10.73 8.33 4.40
CA ILE A 344 9.42 8.57 3.79
C ILE A 344 9.62 9.00 2.34
N ILE A 345 8.82 8.44 1.42
CA ILE A 345 8.62 8.88 0.05
C ILE A 345 7.28 9.59 0.02
N ALA A 346 7.27 10.80 -0.53
CA ALA A 346 6.05 11.58 -0.70
C ALA A 346 5.47 11.34 -2.10
N GLU A 347 4.23 10.85 -2.17
CA GLU A 347 3.51 10.82 -3.45
C GLU A 347 2.91 12.22 -3.68
N ASP A 348 3.61 13.01 -4.51
CA ASP A 348 3.31 14.39 -4.86
C ASP A 348 2.84 14.51 -6.32
N LEU A 349 2.09 13.53 -6.81
CA LEU A 349 1.56 13.56 -8.18
C LEU A 349 0.32 14.46 -8.30
N GLY A 350 0.04 14.91 -9.53
CA GLY A 350 -1.12 15.74 -9.85
C GLY A 350 -0.83 17.24 -9.80
N PHE A 351 -1.78 18.04 -9.36
CA PHE A 351 -1.66 19.51 -9.36
C PHE A 351 -0.82 19.99 -8.15
N ILE A 352 0.43 20.34 -8.39
CA ILE A 352 1.39 20.74 -7.35
C ILE A 352 1.36 22.27 -7.19
N THR A 353 0.94 22.73 -6.03
CA THR A 353 0.89 24.13 -5.60
C THR A 353 2.11 24.52 -4.78
N ASP A 354 2.32 25.82 -4.54
CA ASP A 354 3.50 26.32 -3.83
C ASP A 354 3.58 25.82 -2.37
N ASP A 355 2.44 25.60 -1.72
CA ASP A 355 2.36 25.03 -0.37
C ASP A 355 2.82 23.55 -0.32
N VAL A 356 2.50 22.77 -1.35
CA VAL A 356 3.01 21.39 -1.49
C VAL A 356 4.52 21.40 -1.71
N ARG A 357 5.03 22.30 -2.56
CA ARG A 357 6.47 22.47 -2.78
C ARG A 357 7.20 22.86 -1.49
N ALA A 358 6.62 23.80 -0.74
CA ALA A 358 7.15 24.24 0.56
C ALA A 358 7.17 23.08 1.58
N LEU A 359 6.13 22.24 1.62
CA LEU A 359 6.06 21.08 2.48
C LEU A 359 7.14 20.03 2.12
N LEU A 360 7.36 19.76 0.82
CA LEU A 360 8.42 18.86 0.35
C LEU A 360 9.81 19.42 0.69
N GLU A 361 10.02 20.73 0.54
CA GLU A 361 11.30 21.37 0.90
C GLU A 361 11.56 21.32 2.41
N ASP A 362 10.56 21.62 3.25
CA ASP A 362 10.68 21.59 4.72
C ASP A 362 10.97 20.17 5.23
N THR A 363 10.27 19.16 4.69
CA THR A 363 10.45 17.77 5.08
C THR A 363 11.73 17.15 4.51
N GLY A 364 12.16 17.59 3.33
CA GLY A 364 13.24 16.98 2.56
C GLY A 364 12.92 15.59 2.03
N PHE A 365 11.65 15.18 2.02
CA PHE A 365 11.24 13.89 1.48
C PHE A 365 11.43 13.86 -0.05
N PRO A 366 11.88 12.74 -0.63
CA PRO A 366 11.86 12.59 -2.08
C PRO A 366 10.41 12.52 -2.57
N GLY A 367 10.09 13.38 -3.54
CA GLY A 367 8.85 13.31 -4.30
C GLY A 367 8.91 12.25 -5.40
N MET A 368 7.77 11.93 -5.98
CA MET A 368 7.64 10.97 -7.08
C MET A 368 7.72 11.65 -8.44
N LYS A 369 8.34 11.00 -9.39
CA LYS A 369 8.38 11.42 -10.80
C LYS A 369 7.86 10.29 -11.69
N LEU A 370 6.71 10.50 -12.31
CA LEU A 370 6.04 9.52 -13.15
C LEU A 370 6.29 9.86 -14.62
N LEU A 371 7.05 9.01 -15.31
CA LEU A 371 7.54 9.34 -16.64
C LEU A 371 6.45 9.42 -17.70
N GLN A 372 5.34 8.72 -17.52
CA GLN A 372 4.16 8.86 -18.38
C GLN A 372 3.60 10.30 -18.42
N PHE A 373 3.88 11.14 -17.41
CA PHE A 373 3.48 12.54 -17.37
C PHE A 373 4.51 13.48 -18.01
N ALA A 374 5.64 12.95 -18.48
CA ALA A 374 6.75 13.77 -18.97
C ALA A 374 6.51 14.44 -20.32
N PHE A 375 5.59 13.92 -21.14
CA PHE A 375 5.51 14.25 -22.54
C PHE A 375 4.34 15.17 -22.93
N PHE A 376 3.61 15.69 -21.93
CA PHE A 376 2.51 16.64 -22.18
C PHE A 376 3.00 18.02 -22.65
N ASP A 377 4.17 18.47 -22.19
CA ASP A 377 4.81 19.71 -22.63
C ASP A 377 6.33 19.59 -22.71
N ASP A 378 6.97 20.60 -23.32
CA ASP A 378 8.42 20.60 -23.59
C ASP A 378 9.26 20.90 -22.33
N GLU A 379 8.69 21.56 -21.33
CA GLU A 379 9.36 21.97 -20.07
C GLU A 379 8.88 21.17 -18.87
N SER A 380 8.21 20.03 -19.09
CA SER A 380 7.64 19.20 -18.05
C SER A 380 8.66 18.88 -16.95
N GLU A 381 8.28 19.10 -15.69
CA GLU A 381 9.07 18.72 -14.52
C GLU A 381 9.27 17.20 -14.39
N TYR A 382 8.50 16.41 -15.13
CA TYR A 382 8.61 14.96 -15.19
C TYR A 382 9.63 14.48 -16.24
N LEU A 383 10.29 15.35 -16.99
CA LEU A 383 11.40 14.98 -17.87
C LEU A 383 12.67 14.72 -17.04
N PRO A 384 13.41 13.63 -17.29
CA PRO A 384 14.59 13.27 -16.49
C PRO A 384 15.66 14.36 -16.39
N ARG A 385 15.79 15.23 -17.40
CA ARG A 385 16.72 16.36 -17.37
C ARG A 385 16.39 17.41 -16.30
N ASN A 386 15.13 17.45 -15.85
CA ASN A 386 14.65 18.40 -14.84
C ASN A 386 14.61 17.80 -13.42
N TYR A 387 15.01 16.53 -13.23
CA TYR A 387 15.01 15.90 -11.91
C TYR A 387 16.14 16.43 -11.03
N THR A 388 15.82 16.61 -9.74
CA THR A 388 16.81 16.58 -8.69
C THR A 388 17.16 15.12 -8.35
N GLU A 389 18.34 14.88 -7.75
CA GLU A 389 18.69 13.51 -7.31
C GLU A 389 17.73 12.99 -6.22
N ASN A 390 17.20 13.89 -5.37
CA ASN A 390 16.30 13.55 -4.28
C ASN A 390 14.86 13.33 -4.77
N CYS A 391 14.67 12.36 -5.64
CA CYS A 391 13.36 11.91 -6.09
C CYS A 391 13.32 10.40 -6.32
N VAL A 392 12.12 9.85 -6.45
CA VAL A 392 11.86 8.48 -6.86
C VAL A 392 11.15 8.50 -8.20
N ALA A 393 11.77 7.92 -9.23
CA ALA A 393 11.22 7.91 -10.57
C ALA A 393 10.57 6.56 -10.91
N TYR A 394 9.49 6.63 -11.65
CA TYR A 394 8.72 5.47 -12.14
C TYR A 394 8.44 5.62 -13.63
N PRO A 395 8.53 4.56 -14.45
CA PRO A 395 7.98 4.61 -15.80
C PRO A 395 6.47 4.73 -15.81
N GLY A 396 5.78 4.03 -14.92
CA GLY A 396 4.37 4.04 -14.60
C GLY A 396 4.16 3.57 -13.16
N SER A 397 2.97 3.76 -12.58
CA SER A 397 2.59 3.28 -11.25
C SER A 397 1.52 2.18 -11.34
N HIS A 398 1.02 1.71 -10.20
CA HIS A 398 -0.12 0.78 -10.14
C HIS A 398 -1.44 1.40 -10.65
N ASP A 399 -1.53 2.73 -10.70
CA ASP A 399 -2.70 3.49 -11.21
C ASP A 399 -2.57 3.88 -12.68
N SER A 400 -1.43 3.59 -13.29
CA SER A 400 -1.12 3.97 -14.65
C SER A 400 -1.45 2.84 -15.65
N ASP A 401 -1.51 3.18 -16.93
CA ASP A 401 -1.43 2.20 -17.99
C ASP A 401 -0.12 1.41 -17.91
N CYS A 402 -0.18 0.09 -18.18
CA CYS A 402 1.04 -0.65 -18.47
C CYS A 402 1.81 0.04 -19.59
N VAL A 403 3.12 0.20 -19.40
CA VAL A 403 3.99 0.99 -20.31
C VAL A 403 3.85 0.57 -21.78
N LYS A 404 3.65 -0.72 -22.04
CA LYS A 404 3.43 -1.23 -23.41
C LYS A 404 2.16 -0.65 -24.05
N THR A 405 1.05 -0.62 -23.32
CA THR A 405 -0.21 -0.04 -23.80
C THR A 405 -0.09 1.47 -23.93
N TRP A 406 0.50 2.15 -22.94
CA TRP A 406 0.73 3.57 -22.97
C TRP A 406 1.53 4.00 -24.21
N CYS A 407 2.68 3.35 -24.46
CA CYS A 407 3.49 3.63 -25.65
C CYS A 407 2.75 3.44 -26.99
N LYS A 408 1.85 2.43 -27.04
CA LYS A 408 1.04 2.17 -28.24
C LYS A 408 -0.02 3.23 -28.49
N ASN A 409 -0.54 3.83 -27.41
CA ASN A 409 -1.62 4.83 -27.48
C ASN A 409 -1.12 6.25 -27.68
N LEU A 410 0.20 6.50 -27.57
CA LEU A 410 0.77 7.81 -27.82
C LEU A 410 0.43 8.31 -29.22
N SER A 411 0.05 9.57 -29.31
CA SER A 411 -0.31 10.23 -30.58
C SER A 411 0.03 11.73 -30.54
N GLY A 412 -0.08 12.38 -31.70
CA GLY A 412 0.08 13.83 -31.79
C GLY A 412 1.41 14.33 -31.23
N ASP A 413 1.34 15.43 -30.50
CA ASP A 413 2.52 16.12 -29.94
C ASP A 413 3.23 15.30 -28.85
N GLU A 414 2.49 14.50 -28.07
CA GLU A 414 3.10 13.62 -27.08
C GLU A 414 4.02 12.58 -27.72
N LEU A 415 3.59 11.96 -28.82
CA LEU A 415 4.41 10.99 -29.56
C LEU A 415 5.66 11.66 -30.13
N VAL A 416 5.55 12.89 -30.63
CA VAL A 416 6.70 13.67 -31.13
C VAL A 416 7.69 13.93 -30.00
N ARG A 417 7.23 14.42 -28.84
CA ARG A 417 8.08 14.68 -27.68
C ARG A 417 8.69 13.39 -27.15
N PHE A 418 7.91 12.32 -26.99
CA PHE A 418 8.43 11.02 -26.59
C PHE A 418 9.51 10.50 -27.51
N THR A 419 9.32 10.62 -28.83
CA THR A 419 10.31 10.15 -29.81
C THR A 419 11.60 10.98 -29.77
N ARG A 420 11.51 12.28 -29.52
CA ARG A 420 12.65 13.17 -29.35
C ARG A 420 13.45 12.91 -28.09
N GLU A 421 12.77 12.78 -26.95
CA GLU A 421 13.38 12.69 -25.61
C GLU A 421 13.86 11.26 -25.27
N CYS A 422 13.14 10.24 -25.74
CA CYS A 422 13.41 8.83 -25.47
C CYS A 422 13.84 8.11 -26.76
N PRO A 423 15.14 8.05 -27.08
CA PRO A 423 15.64 7.45 -28.31
C PRO A 423 15.28 5.98 -28.43
N HIS A 424 14.84 5.56 -29.60
CA HIS A 424 14.53 4.16 -29.86
C HIS A 424 15.81 3.35 -30.15
N LYS A 425 15.94 2.22 -29.45
CA LYS A 425 17.01 1.24 -29.68
C LYS A 425 16.52 0.14 -30.63
N LYS A 426 17.25 -0.07 -31.72
CA LYS A 426 16.91 -1.10 -32.71
C LYS A 426 16.80 -2.48 -32.04
N GLY A 427 15.68 -3.17 -32.23
CA GLY A 427 15.44 -4.50 -31.70
C GLY A 427 14.89 -4.52 -30.26
N GLN A 428 14.61 -3.38 -29.66
CA GLN A 428 13.99 -3.21 -28.36
C GLN A 428 12.56 -2.66 -28.54
N SER A 429 11.65 -2.98 -27.61
CA SER A 429 10.32 -2.37 -27.61
C SER A 429 10.37 -0.93 -27.08
N ARG A 430 9.38 -0.11 -27.44
CA ARG A 430 9.26 1.26 -26.90
C ARG A 430 9.04 1.27 -25.38
N GLY A 431 8.39 0.24 -24.84
CA GLY A 431 8.23 0.07 -23.40
C GLY A 431 9.58 -0.07 -22.70
N TYR A 432 10.45 -0.92 -23.21
CA TYR A 432 11.81 -1.06 -22.66
C TYR A 432 12.68 0.18 -22.88
N ASP A 433 12.50 0.94 -23.96
CA ASP A 433 13.17 2.22 -24.14
C ASP A 433 12.80 3.18 -23.01
N LEU A 434 11.50 3.27 -22.65
CA LEU A 434 11.01 4.11 -21.55
C LEU A 434 11.55 3.64 -20.19
N ILE A 435 11.54 2.34 -19.89
CA ILE A 435 12.11 1.79 -18.66
C ILE A 435 13.60 2.16 -18.56
N GLU A 436 14.35 1.95 -19.63
CA GLU A 436 15.79 2.26 -19.65
C GLU A 436 16.05 3.76 -19.49
N PHE A 437 15.26 4.60 -20.15
CA PHE A 437 15.33 6.05 -20.01
C PHE A 437 15.06 6.49 -18.57
N THR A 438 14.06 5.88 -17.90
CA THR A 438 13.81 6.08 -16.46
C THR A 438 15.00 5.64 -15.60
N MET A 439 15.55 4.46 -15.90
CA MET A 439 16.69 3.90 -15.16
C MET A 439 17.97 4.75 -15.29
N GLN A 440 18.14 5.47 -16.40
CA GLN A 440 19.27 6.37 -16.62
C GLN A 440 19.10 7.75 -15.97
N SER A 441 17.89 8.10 -15.51
CA SER A 441 17.60 9.38 -14.86
C SER A 441 18.52 9.66 -13.65
N PRO A 442 18.67 10.91 -13.20
CA PRO A 442 19.47 11.25 -12.02
C PRO A 442 18.82 10.81 -10.70
N ALA A 443 17.55 10.40 -10.68
CA ALA A 443 16.82 10.00 -9.47
C ALA A 443 17.60 9.02 -8.59
N ASN A 444 17.60 9.21 -7.27
CA ASN A 444 18.25 8.32 -6.31
C ASN A 444 17.64 6.92 -6.27
N LEU A 445 16.37 6.81 -6.56
CA LEU A 445 15.65 5.54 -6.66
C LEU A 445 14.82 5.51 -7.95
N VAL A 446 14.83 4.37 -8.63
CA VAL A 446 13.88 4.10 -9.72
C VAL A 446 13.13 2.83 -9.38
N VAL A 447 11.81 2.86 -9.42
CA VAL A 447 10.95 1.70 -9.20
C VAL A 447 10.16 1.41 -10.47
N VAL A 448 10.20 0.16 -10.92
CA VAL A 448 9.52 -0.30 -12.14
C VAL A 448 8.45 -1.32 -11.75
N PRO A 449 7.19 -1.17 -12.17
CA PRO A 449 6.19 -2.21 -12.02
C PRO A 449 6.61 -3.51 -12.69
N MET A 450 6.35 -4.64 -12.04
CA MET A 450 6.71 -5.96 -12.60
C MET A 450 6.02 -6.21 -13.95
N GLN A 451 4.81 -5.71 -14.12
CA GLN A 451 4.05 -5.80 -15.37
C GLN A 451 4.80 -5.19 -16.57
N ASP A 452 5.51 -4.09 -16.32
CA ASP A 452 6.24 -3.37 -17.37
C ASP A 452 7.49 -4.15 -17.81
N TYR A 453 8.20 -4.79 -16.86
CA TYR A 453 9.29 -5.70 -17.21
C TYR A 453 8.81 -6.93 -17.99
N LEU A 454 7.57 -7.35 -17.77
CA LEU A 454 6.93 -8.47 -18.48
C LEU A 454 6.33 -8.05 -19.83
N GLU A 455 6.34 -6.74 -20.15
CA GLU A 455 5.71 -6.17 -21.36
C GLU A 455 4.22 -6.53 -21.47
N LEU A 456 3.48 -6.50 -20.36
CA LEU A 456 2.05 -6.78 -20.36
C LEU A 456 1.27 -5.59 -20.94
N THR A 457 0.13 -5.89 -21.55
CA THR A 457 -0.87 -4.88 -21.92
C THR A 457 -1.78 -4.58 -20.73
N ASN A 458 -2.65 -3.57 -20.85
CA ASN A 458 -3.63 -3.27 -19.81
C ASN A 458 -4.59 -4.45 -19.55
N GLU A 459 -5.00 -5.16 -20.59
CA GLU A 459 -5.89 -6.32 -20.48
C GLU A 459 -5.23 -7.46 -19.72
N GLU A 460 -3.89 -7.57 -19.82
CA GLU A 460 -3.11 -8.63 -19.21
C GLU A 460 -2.62 -8.29 -17.79
N GLY A 461 -2.35 -7.02 -17.50
CA GLY A 461 -1.56 -6.67 -16.32
C GLY A 461 -1.96 -5.40 -15.56
N ARG A 462 -2.95 -4.63 -16.00
CA ARG A 462 -3.33 -3.41 -15.27
C ARG A 462 -3.79 -3.73 -13.85
N MET A 463 -3.27 -2.98 -12.89
CA MET A 463 -3.57 -3.19 -11.47
C MET A 463 -4.82 -2.42 -11.05
N ASN A 464 -4.85 -1.13 -11.34
CA ASN A 464 -5.94 -0.24 -10.95
C ASN A 464 -6.28 0.75 -12.07
N THR A 465 -7.56 1.03 -12.20
CA THR A 465 -8.08 2.12 -13.02
C THR A 465 -8.81 3.08 -12.08
N PRO A 466 -8.23 4.24 -11.75
CA PRO A 466 -8.86 5.22 -10.87
C PRO A 466 -10.28 5.57 -11.34
N SER A 467 -11.18 5.82 -10.40
CA SER A 467 -12.61 6.12 -10.63
C SER A 467 -13.44 4.97 -11.23
N VAL A 468 -12.88 3.77 -11.40
CA VAL A 468 -13.61 2.56 -11.78
C VAL A 468 -13.70 1.64 -10.57
N ALA A 469 -14.90 1.16 -10.25
CA ALA A 469 -15.12 0.34 -9.07
C ALA A 469 -14.79 -1.17 -9.28
N GLU A 470 -14.78 -1.64 -10.53
CA GLU A 470 -14.72 -3.07 -10.83
C GLU A 470 -13.41 -3.46 -11.53
N ASN A 471 -13.05 -4.75 -11.40
CA ASN A 471 -11.91 -5.39 -12.06
C ASN A 471 -10.53 -4.84 -11.68
N ASN A 472 -10.41 -4.07 -10.60
CA ASN A 472 -9.16 -3.60 -10.04
C ASN A 472 -8.55 -4.63 -9.05
N TRP A 473 -7.25 -4.53 -8.79
CA TRP A 473 -6.50 -5.28 -7.77
C TRP A 473 -6.45 -6.81 -8.00
N THR A 474 -6.87 -7.28 -9.18
CA THR A 474 -7.06 -8.71 -9.48
C THR A 474 -5.89 -9.36 -10.20
N TRP A 475 -4.95 -8.58 -10.75
CA TRP A 475 -3.83 -9.13 -11.53
C TRP A 475 -2.96 -10.09 -10.73
N ARG A 476 -2.54 -11.18 -11.36
CA ARG A 476 -1.64 -12.18 -10.78
C ARG A 476 -0.46 -12.49 -11.71
N LEU A 477 0.72 -12.62 -11.11
CA LEU A 477 1.95 -13.00 -11.77
C LEU A 477 1.92 -14.50 -12.13
N SER A 478 2.32 -14.84 -13.35
CA SER A 478 2.47 -16.24 -13.76
C SER A 478 3.56 -16.94 -12.95
N VAL A 479 3.34 -18.19 -12.55
CA VAL A 479 4.38 -19.03 -11.91
C VAL A 479 5.64 -19.19 -12.76
N ARG A 480 5.55 -18.96 -14.07
CA ARG A 480 6.66 -19.09 -15.03
C ARG A 480 7.32 -17.74 -15.38
N TYR A 481 7.09 -16.69 -14.60
CA TYR A 481 7.61 -15.37 -14.90
C TYR A 481 9.15 -15.33 -14.94
N ARG A 482 9.82 -16.05 -14.06
CA ARG A 482 11.27 -16.03 -13.90
C ARG A 482 11.95 -16.85 -15.02
N THR A 483 12.06 -16.21 -16.19
CA THR A 483 12.79 -16.76 -17.33
C THR A 483 14.24 -16.25 -17.33
N PRO A 484 15.23 -17.04 -17.86
CA PRO A 484 16.60 -16.55 -18.00
C PRO A 484 16.68 -15.22 -18.77
N LYS A 485 15.85 -15.06 -19.81
CA LYS A 485 15.80 -13.84 -20.63
C LYS A 485 15.35 -12.63 -19.81
N LEU A 486 14.31 -12.76 -18.99
CA LEU A 486 13.84 -11.67 -18.13
C LEU A 486 14.88 -11.32 -17.07
N THR A 487 15.41 -12.34 -16.38
CA THR A 487 16.41 -12.15 -15.33
C THR A 487 17.64 -11.43 -15.84
N GLU A 488 18.16 -11.85 -17.01
CA GLU A 488 19.33 -11.20 -17.63
C GLU A 488 19.02 -9.76 -18.01
N ARG A 489 17.85 -9.48 -18.61
CA ARG A 489 17.46 -8.13 -19.02
C ARG A 489 17.36 -7.18 -17.84
N VAL A 490 16.70 -7.58 -16.75
CA VAL A 490 16.58 -6.74 -15.53
C VAL A 490 17.95 -6.49 -14.92
N ARG A 491 18.81 -7.52 -14.90
CA ARG A 491 20.20 -7.41 -14.42
C ARG A 491 21.01 -6.42 -15.25
N GLU A 492 20.99 -6.56 -16.57
CA GLU A 492 21.69 -5.64 -17.49
C GLU A 492 21.25 -4.18 -17.30
N MET A 493 19.94 -3.91 -17.27
CA MET A 493 19.41 -2.57 -17.03
C MET A 493 19.89 -2.00 -15.69
N THR A 494 19.86 -2.81 -14.63
CA THR A 494 20.31 -2.43 -13.28
C THR A 494 21.81 -2.10 -13.26
N LEU A 495 22.63 -2.92 -13.94
CA LEU A 495 24.09 -2.73 -14.02
C LEU A 495 24.46 -1.50 -14.89
N LEU A 496 23.90 -1.37 -16.08
CA LEU A 496 24.20 -0.28 -17.02
C LEU A 496 23.78 1.08 -16.44
N SER A 497 22.71 1.13 -15.66
CA SER A 497 22.28 2.34 -14.95
C SER A 497 23.04 2.59 -13.63
N LYS A 498 23.96 1.70 -13.23
CA LYS A 498 24.74 1.75 -11.98
C LYS A 498 23.84 1.81 -10.74
N ARG A 499 22.72 1.05 -10.73
CA ARG A 499 21.73 1.04 -9.63
C ARG A 499 21.82 -0.18 -8.72
N ASN A 500 22.90 -0.95 -8.84
CA ASN A 500 23.19 -2.15 -8.05
C ASN A 500 24.20 -1.89 -6.90
N SER A 501 24.56 -0.64 -6.63
CA SER A 501 25.54 -0.30 -5.57
C SER A 501 25.14 -0.89 -4.21
N LYS A 502 26.15 -1.30 -3.42
CA LYS A 502 25.96 -1.83 -2.06
C LYS A 502 25.36 -0.81 -1.11
#